data_11c7c72bc410bedd9176fde0c2fe6296
#
_entry.id   11c7c72bc410bedd9176fde0c2fe6296
#
_cell.length_a   1.000
_cell.length_b   1.000
_cell.length_c   1.000
_cell.angle_alpha   90.00
_cell.angle_beta   90.00
_cell.angle_gamma   90.00
#
_symmetry.space_group_name_H-M   'P 1'
#
loop_
_entity.id
_entity.type
_entity.pdbx_description
1 polymer ?
#
loop_
_entity_poly.entity_id
_entity_poly.type
_entity_poly.pdbx_seq_one_letter_code
_entity_poly.pdbx_strand_id
1 'polypeptide(L)'
;MSKREKEILEIIKSFIEEKGYSPTVREICKLTNLKSTSSIHAYIKRLEAKGHLTSVVDMSRSIVVTNKEKRFKVVVNGIALMYKDDKEYILLQEKKNSKANINMLELPGGIIMGSENVYGCLRREFKDKGFEVTKIFGEDKCNELSKEDEELTIFKPFCISQHIEGNDSIISNTILCKVDERKVEDVGNKLSFKWVCTDELEDMLVEQKENICDHSIAALKSFCRA
;
A
#
# COMPACT_ATOMS: atom_id res chain seq x y z
N MET A 1 -3.10 -21.45 -1.52
CA MET A 1 -4.17 -22.40 -1.06
C MET A 1 -4.20 -23.63 -1.96
N SER A 2 -4.23 -24.86 -1.36
CA SER A 2 -4.44 -26.09 -2.14
C SER A 2 -5.90 -26.20 -2.63
N LYS A 3 -6.15 -27.05 -3.63
CA LYS A 3 -7.52 -27.31 -4.15
C LYS A 3 -8.48 -27.71 -3.02
N ARG A 4 -8.00 -28.55 -2.11
CA ARG A 4 -8.79 -29.04 -0.97
C ARG A 4 -9.07 -27.98 0.10
N GLU A 5 -8.11 -27.10 0.35
CA GLU A 5 -8.32 -25.95 1.26
C GLU A 5 -9.38 -25.00 0.71
N LYS A 6 -9.37 -24.75 -0.61
CA LYS A 6 -10.41 -23.92 -1.27
C LYS A 6 -11.78 -24.54 -1.10
N GLU A 7 -11.91 -25.81 -1.37
CA GLU A 7 -13.18 -26.56 -1.26
C GLU A 7 -13.74 -26.48 0.19
N ILE A 8 -12.92 -26.73 1.19
CA ILE A 8 -13.33 -26.66 2.60
C ILE A 8 -13.77 -25.25 2.98
N LEU A 9 -13.04 -24.23 2.55
CA LEU A 9 -13.39 -22.83 2.81
C LEU A 9 -14.73 -22.45 2.19
N GLU A 10 -14.98 -22.84 0.93
CA GLU A 10 -16.27 -22.57 0.27
C GLU A 10 -17.44 -23.31 0.93
N ILE A 11 -17.23 -24.54 1.37
CA ILE A 11 -18.25 -25.31 2.12
C ILE A 11 -18.61 -24.58 3.44
N ILE A 12 -17.60 -24.07 4.18
CA ILE A 12 -17.83 -23.31 5.40
C ILE A 12 -18.61 -22.03 5.14
N LYS A 13 -18.25 -21.28 4.07
CA LYS A 13 -18.95 -20.05 3.66
C LYS A 13 -20.42 -20.33 3.32
N SER A 14 -20.66 -21.29 2.41
CA SER A 14 -22.01 -21.63 1.98
C SER A 14 -22.88 -22.12 3.16
N PHE A 15 -22.30 -22.86 4.10
CA PHE A 15 -23.02 -23.29 5.30
C PHE A 15 -23.43 -22.10 6.17
N ILE A 16 -22.53 -21.12 6.36
CA ILE A 16 -22.82 -19.91 7.15
C ILE A 16 -23.89 -19.06 6.46
N GLU A 17 -23.80 -18.89 5.15
CA GLU A 17 -24.79 -18.15 4.36
C GLU A 17 -26.18 -18.79 4.44
N GLU A 18 -26.25 -20.12 4.34
CA GLU A 18 -27.54 -20.85 4.37
C GLU A 18 -28.15 -20.93 5.78
N LYS A 19 -27.33 -21.18 6.80
CA LYS A 19 -27.80 -21.47 8.15
C LYS A 19 -27.75 -20.30 9.12
N GLY A 20 -27.00 -19.23 8.80
CA GLY A 20 -26.81 -18.08 9.68
C GLY A 20 -25.85 -18.30 10.86
N TYR A 21 -25.20 -19.47 10.97
CA TYR A 21 -24.25 -19.78 12.01
C TYR A 21 -23.13 -20.70 11.51
N SER A 22 -22.01 -20.74 12.25
CA SER A 22 -20.82 -21.50 11.90
C SER A 22 -21.02 -23.01 12.02
N PRO A 23 -20.51 -23.84 11.06
CA PRO A 23 -20.52 -25.29 11.17
C PRO A 23 -19.59 -25.80 12.27
N THR A 24 -19.94 -26.93 12.84
CA THR A 24 -19.05 -27.75 13.68
C THR A 24 -18.08 -28.54 12.82
N VAL A 25 -16.94 -28.95 13.37
CA VAL A 25 -15.97 -29.83 12.68
C VAL A 25 -16.63 -31.10 12.15
N ARG A 26 -17.62 -31.69 12.89
CA ARG A 26 -18.35 -32.89 12.47
C ARG A 26 -19.27 -32.61 11.27
N GLU A 27 -19.90 -31.44 11.21
CA GLU A 27 -20.70 -31.02 10.04
C GLU A 27 -19.82 -30.81 8.83
N ILE A 28 -18.65 -30.18 8.98
CA ILE A 28 -17.65 -30.03 7.90
C ILE A 28 -17.20 -31.41 7.39
N CYS A 29 -16.93 -32.36 8.29
CA CYS A 29 -16.59 -33.75 7.91
C CYS A 29 -17.66 -34.39 7.02
N LYS A 30 -18.94 -34.24 7.39
CA LYS A 30 -20.05 -34.78 6.59
C LYS A 30 -20.14 -34.14 5.21
N LEU A 31 -20.01 -32.83 5.15
CA LEU A 31 -20.13 -32.07 3.91
C LEU A 31 -18.94 -32.28 2.94
N THR A 32 -17.76 -32.58 3.49
CA THR A 32 -16.53 -32.81 2.70
C THR A 32 -16.26 -34.27 2.40
N ASN A 33 -17.10 -35.18 2.86
CA ASN A 33 -16.87 -36.63 2.81
C ASN A 33 -15.52 -37.09 3.42
N LEU A 34 -14.96 -36.30 4.35
CA LEU A 34 -13.76 -36.66 5.09
C LEU A 34 -14.15 -37.43 6.34
N LYS A 35 -13.54 -38.63 6.51
CA LYS A 35 -13.86 -39.52 7.66
C LYS A 35 -13.18 -39.09 8.96
N SER A 36 -12.16 -38.25 8.90
CA SER A 36 -11.34 -37.89 10.07
C SER A 36 -11.52 -36.41 10.45
N THR A 37 -11.97 -36.20 11.70
CA THR A 37 -12.04 -34.86 12.30
C THR A 37 -10.65 -34.21 12.43
N SER A 38 -9.61 -35.04 12.68
CA SER A 38 -8.21 -34.56 12.77
C SER A 38 -7.74 -33.93 11.45
N SER A 39 -8.18 -34.49 10.30
CA SER A 39 -7.88 -33.88 9.00
C SER A 39 -8.54 -32.52 8.82
N ILE A 40 -9.78 -32.36 9.26
CA ILE A 40 -10.48 -31.08 9.22
C ILE A 40 -9.80 -30.05 10.13
N HIS A 41 -9.42 -30.42 11.35
CA HIS A 41 -8.64 -29.55 12.23
C HIS A 41 -7.34 -29.09 11.60
N ALA A 42 -6.62 -29.99 10.92
CA ALA A 42 -5.39 -29.61 10.20
C ALA A 42 -5.65 -28.62 9.05
N TYR A 43 -6.76 -28.76 8.33
CA TYR A 43 -7.16 -27.80 7.29
C TYR A 43 -7.57 -26.46 7.88
N ILE A 44 -8.37 -26.45 8.97
CA ILE A 44 -8.77 -25.23 9.67
C ILE A 44 -7.51 -24.47 10.11
N LYS A 45 -6.56 -25.11 10.81
CA LYS A 45 -5.29 -24.49 11.23
C LYS A 45 -4.50 -23.88 10.07
N ARG A 46 -4.46 -24.57 8.93
CA ARG A 46 -3.78 -24.02 7.73
C ARG A 46 -4.50 -22.82 7.14
N LEU A 47 -5.84 -22.83 7.15
CA LEU A 47 -6.65 -21.70 6.70
C LEU A 47 -6.55 -20.52 7.67
N GLU A 48 -6.45 -20.79 8.97
CA GLU A 48 -6.17 -19.78 10.01
C GLU A 48 -4.78 -19.15 9.82
N ALA A 49 -3.74 -19.97 9.66
CA ALA A 49 -2.38 -19.50 9.40
C ALA A 49 -2.27 -18.65 8.13
N LYS A 50 -3.15 -18.91 7.15
CA LYS A 50 -3.29 -18.11 5.93
C LYS A 50 -4.26 -16.94 6.10
N GLY A 51 -4.89 -16.81 7.27
CA GLY A 51 -5.82 -15.74 7.64
C GLY A 51 -7.14 -15.76 6.88
N HIS A 52 -7.63 -16.91 6.46
CA HIS A 52 -8.95 -17.08 5.83
C HIS A 52 -10.04 -17.39 6.85
N LEU A 53 -9.66 -17.92 8.01
CA LEU A 53 -10.55 -18.25 9.12
C LEU A 53 -9.91 -17.76 10.43
N THR A 54 -10.77 -17.61 11.45
CA THR A 54 -10.37 -17.59 12.86
C THR A 54 -11.28 -18.56 13.60
N SER A 55 -10.76 -19.26 14.61
CA SER A 55 -11.57 -20.08 15.51
C SER A 55 -11.08 -19.97 16.95
N VAL A 56 -11.97 -20.25 17.91
CA VAL A 56 -11.60 -20.32 19.31
C VAL A 56 -11.36 -21.80 19.64
N VAL A 57 -10.21 -22.11 20.23
CA VAL A 57 -9.85 -23.48 20.65
C VAL A 57 -10.91 -24.01 21.62
N ASP A 58 -11.30 -25.26 21.45
CA ASP A 58 -12.29 -25.99 22.29
C ASP A 58 -13.71 -25.37 22.31
N MET A 59 -14.00 -24.39 21.44
CA MET A 59 -15.32 -23.81 21.31
C MET A 59 -16.01 -24.30 20.04
N SER A 60 -17.18 -24.94 20.20
CA SER A 60 -18.00 -25.38 19.08
C SER A 60 -18.61 -24.17 18.36
N ARG A 61 -18.73 -24.24 17.04
CA ARG A 61 -19.30 -23.15 16.18
C ARG A 61 -18.59 -21.81 16.30
N SER A 62 -17.29 -21.83 16.58
CA SER A 62 -16.47 -20.64 16.74
C SER A 62 -15.73 -20.24 15.46
N ILE A 63 -15.90 -20.96 14.36
CA ILE A 63 -15.23 -20.67 13.10
C ILE A 63 -15.86 -19.40 12.50
N VAL A 64 -15.05 -18.37 12.34
CA VAL A 64 -15.42 -17.14 11.66
C VAL A 64 -14.64 -17.07 10.35
N VAL A 65 -15.35 -16.93 9.24
CA VAL A 65 -14.69 -16.66 7.96
C VAL A 65 -14.20 -15.21 8.01
N THR A 66 -12.90 -15.06 8.03
CA THR A 66 -12.31 -13.77 7.83
C THR A 66 -12.37 -13.50 6.32
N ASN A 67 -13.36 -12.76 5.88
CA ASN A 67 -13.28 -12.10 4.58
C ASN A 67 -12.08 -11.18 4.65
N LYS A 68 -10.92 -11.67 4.24
CA LYS A 68 -9.87 -10.76 3.79
C LYS A 68 -10.38 -10.21 2.47
N GLU A 69 -11.29 -9.25 2.56
CA GLU A 69 -11.53 -8.34 1.45
C GLU A 69 -10.17 -7.87 0.99
N LYS A 70 -9.93 -7.98 -0.32
CA LYS A 70 -8.74 -7.35 -0.90
C LYS A 70 -8.76 -5.91 -0.44
N ARG A 71 -7.88 -5.57 0.48
CA ARG A 71 -7.79 -4.18 0.94
C ARG A 71 -7.02 -3.42 -0.10
N PHE A 72 -7.72 -2.53 -0.75
CA PHE A 72 -7.08 -1.55 -1.60
C PHE A 72 -6.58 -0.41 -0.71
N LYS A 73 -5.30 -0.16 -0.76
CA LYS A 73 -4.69 1.04 -0.18
C LYS A 73 -4.33 1.97 -1.32
N VAL A 74 -4.81 3.18 -1.25
CA VAL A 74 -4.42 4.22 -2.20
C VAL A 74 -3.34 5.06 -1.55
N VAL A 75 -2.17 5.09 -2.19
CA VAL A 75 -0.99 5.82 -1.76
C VAL A 75 -0.75 6.97 -2.72
N VAL A 76 -0.34 8.10 -2.20
CA VAL A 76 0.11 9.25 -2.97
C VAL A 76 1.58 9.48 -2.67
N ASN A 77 2.42 9.42 -3.70
CA ASN A 77 3.85 9.71 -3.61
C ASN A 77 4.18 10.97 -4.39
N GLY A 78 5.18 11.73 -3.94
CA GLY A 78 5.68 12.90 -4.62
C GLY A 78 7.05 12.65 -5.23
N ILE A 79 7.23 12.93 -6.54
CA ILE A 79 8.55 13.25 -7.09
C ILE A 79 8.72 14.75 -6.90
N ALA A 80 9.38 15.11 -5.80
CA ALA A 80 9.64 16.50 -5.46
C ALA A 80 10.92 16.96 -6.15
N LEU A 81 10.79 17.96 -7.01
CA LEU A 81 11.86 18.51 -7.84
C LEU A 81 12.46 19.75 -7.20
N MET A 82 13.78 19.84 -7.21
CA MET A 82 14.54 21.01 -6.87
C MET A 82 15.55 21.29 -7.99
N TYR A 83 15.70 22.55 -8.38
CA TYR A 83 16.70 22.99 -9.35
C TYR A 83 17.76 23.83 -8.64
N LYS A 84 19.01 23.39 -8.71
CA LYS A 84 20.14 24.06 -8.07
C LYS A 84 21.41 23.84 -8.89
N ASP A 85 22.20 24.90 -9.06
CA ASP A 85 23.49 24.86 -9.75
C ASP A 85 23.40 24.22 -11.17
N ASP A 86 22.38 24.61 -11.93
CA ASP A 86 22.03 24.08 -13.25
C ASP A 86 21.74 22.57 -13.32
N LYS A 87 21.45 21.97 -12.17
CA LYS A 87 21.07 20.56 -12.06
C LYS A 87 19.72 20.38 -11.40
N GLU A 88 19.05 19.33 -11.81
CA GLU A 88 17.79 18.90 -11.20
C GLU A 88 18.03 17.79 -10.18
N TYR A 89 17.30 17.87 -9.06
CA TYR A 89 17.37 16.92 -7.97
C TYR A 89 15.98 16.44 -7.61
N ILE A 90 15.90 15.19 -7.16
CA ILE A 90 14.70 14.62 -6.57
C ILE A 90 14.91 14.28 -5.10
N LEU A 91 13.85 14.42 -4.31
CA LEU A 91 13.86 14.10 -2.89
C LEU A 91 13.51 12.63 -2.68
N LEU A 92 14.37 11.90 -1.98
CA LEU A 92 14.12 10.55 -1.50
C LEU A 92 14.13 10.53 0.03
N GLN A 93 13.30 9.68 0.62
CA GLN A 93 13.19 9.44 2.05
C GLN A 93 13.89 8.13 2.40
N GLU A 94 14.67 8.13 3.49
CA GLU A 94 15.20 6.91 4.06
C GLU A 94 14.18 6.24 4.98
N LYS A 95 13.99 4.95 4.78
CA LYS A 95 13.11 4.10 5.58
C LYS A 95 13.88 2.91 6.12
N LYS A 96 13.84 2.72 7.43
CA LYS A 96 14.40 1.51 8.04
C LYS A 96 13.58 0.28 7.66
N ASN A 97 14.20 -0.65 6.97
CA ASN A 97 13.64 -1.98 6.80
C ASN A 97 13.97 -2.82 8.04
N SER A 98 12.99 -2.96 8.94
CA SER A 98 13.15 -3.70 10.20
C SER A 98 13.46 -5.20 10.01
N LYS A 99 13.12 -5.79 8.86
CA LYS A 99 13.40 -7.20 8.55
C LYS A 99 14.83 -7.42 8.09
N ALA A 100 15.41 -6.49 7.34
CA ALA A 100 16.73 -6.61 6.75
C ALA A 100 17.79 -5.74 7.47
N ASN A 101 17.39 -4.90 8.42
CA ASN A 101 18.24 -3.94 9.14
C ASN A 101 19.06 -3.01 8.22
N ILE A 102 18.52 -2.72 7.04
CA ILE A 102 19.09 -1.79 6.05
C ILE A 102 18.17 -0.58 5.87
N ASN A 103 18.76 0.56 5.55
CA ASN A 103 17.99 1.73 5.14
C ASN A 103 17.65 1.60 3.66
N MET A 104 16.37 1.71 3.34
CA MET A 104 15.88 1.74 1.97
C MET A 104 15.46 3.16 1.61
N LEU A 105 15.64 3.52 0.36
CA LEU A 105 15.17 4.78 -0.20
C LEU A 105 13.79 4.60 -0.82
N GLU A 106 12.91 5.55 -0.59
CA GLU A 106 11.58 5.58 -1.21
C GLU A 106 11.16 7.01 -1.57
N LEU A 107 10.20 7.14 -2.47
CA LEU A 107 9.55 8.43 -2.71
C LEU A 107 8.76 8.83 -1.47
N PRO A 108 8.88 10.10 -1.00
CA PRO A 108 8.07 10.58 0.10
C PRO A 108 6.59 10.58 -0.28
N GLY A 109 5.73 10.17 0.66
CA GLY A 109 4.30 10.06 0.44
C GLY A 109 3.62 9.32 1.58
N GLY A 110 2.36 8.94 1.36
CA GLY A 110 1.57 8.20 2.33
C GLY A 110 0.21 7.77 1.83
N ILE A 111 -0.58 7.20 2.72
CA ILE A 111 -1.91 6.67 2.42
C ILE A 111 -2.93 7.80 2.49
N ILE A 112 -3.87 7.84 1.54
CA ILE A 112 -5.04 8.74 1.61
C ILE A 112 -5.88 8.38 2.84
N MET A 113 -6.21 9.38 3.63
CA MET A 113 -6.97 9.23 4.87
C MET A 113 -8.30 10.00 4.80
N GLY A 114 -9.37 9.37 5.33
CA GLY A 114 -10.67 10.02 5.43
C GLY A 114 -11.21 10.51 4.10
N SER A 115 -11.61 11.77 4.06
CA SER A 115 -12.19 12.45 2.89
C SER A 115 -11.20 13.37 2.16
N GLU A 116 -9.89 13.26 2.44
CA GLU A 116 -8.90 14.07 1.72
C GLU A 116 -8.76 13.62 0.26
N ASN A 117 -8.54 14.59 -0.62
CA ASN A 117 -8.22 14.30 -2.01
C ASN A 117 -6.71 14.02 -2.21
N VAL A 118 -6.33 13.60 -3.43
CA VAL A 118 -4.95 13.25 -3.78
C VAL A 118 -3.96 14.38 -3.49
N TYR A 119 -4.31 15.61 -3.83
CA TYR A 119 -3.43 16.77 -3.61
C TYR A 119 -3.36 17.17 -2.13
N GLY A 120 -4.47 17.03 -1.39
CA GLY A 120 -4.51 17.21 0.05
C GLY A 120 -3.62 16.22 0.78
N CYS A 121 -3.70 14.93 0.42
CA CYS A 121 -2.82 13.89 0.92
C CYS A 121 -1.35 14.22 0.67
N LEU A 122 -0.98 14.61 -0.55
CA LEU A 122 0.39 14.98 -0.89
C LEU A 122 0.90 16.12 -0.01
N ARG A 123 0.12 17.22 0.11
CA ARG A 123 0.50 18.37 0.92
C ARG A 123 0.64 18.03 2.40
N ARG A 124 -0.28 17.21 2.96
CA ARG A 124 -0.21 16.76 4.34
C ARG A 124 1.04 15.93 4.60
N GLU A 125 1.29 14.93 3.77
CA GLU A 125 2.45 14.04 3.92
C GLU A 125 3.78 14.79 3.84
N PHE A 126 3.91 15.75 2.94
CA PHE A 126 5.11 16.58 2.84
C PHE A 126 5.23 17.54 4.02
N LYS A 127 4.13 18.15 4.46
CA LYS A 127 4.10 19.05 5.62
C LYS A 127 4.53 18.32 6.89
N ASP A 128 4.02 17.10 7.13
CA ASP A 128 4.38 16.28 8.29
C ASP A 128 5.85 15.87 8.29
N LYS A 129 6.50 15.90 7.14
CA LYS A 129 7.93 15.62 6.93
C LYS A 129 8.82 16.86 6.90
N GLY A 130 8.26 18.06 7.12
CA GLY A 130 9.01 19.32 7.17
C GLY A 130 9.18 20.04 5.83
N PHE A 131 8.43 19.65 4.81
CA PHE A 131 8.43 20.29 3.50
C PHE A 131 7.11 21.00 3.21
N GLU A 132 7.17 22.05 2.42
CA GLU A 132 5.99 22.72 1.87
C GLU A 132 5.89 22.49 0.37
N VAL A 133 4.77 21.90 -0.07
CA VAL A 133 4.50 21.76 -1.52
C VAL A 133 4.08 23.10 -2.07
N THR A 134 4.98 23.74 -2.82
CA THR A 134 4.77 25.07 -3.40
C THR A 134 4.11 25.02 -4.76
N LYS A 135 4.28 23.94 -5.51
CA LYS A 135 3.66 23.73 -6.81
C LYS A 135 3.39 22.24 -7.06
N ILE A 136 2.22 21.94 -7.60
CA ILE A 136 1.88 20.62 -8.16
C ILE A 136 1.70 20.80 -9.67
N PHE A 137 2.42 20.00 -10.45
CA PHE A 137 2.35 20.11 -11.91
C PHE A 137 1.02 19.58 -12.44
N GLY A 138 0.32 20.41 -13.19
CA GLY A 138 -0.97 20.09 -13.79
C GLY A 138 -2.19 20.30 -12.89
N GLU A 139 -2.01 20.73 -11.63
CA GLU A 139 -3.11 21.00 -10.69
C GLU A 139 -4.06 22.10 -11.22
N ASP A 140 -3.53 23.20 -11.76
CA ASP A 140 -4.34 24.31 -12.25
C ASP A 140 -5.36 23.87 -13.31
N LYS A 141 -4.92 23.04 -14.27
CA LYS A 141 -5.79 22.51 -15.33
C LYS A 141 -6.87 21.57 -14.77
N CYS A 142 -6.52 20.78 -13.77
CA CYS A 142 -7.46 19.87 -13.11
C CYS A 142 -8.49 20.64 -12.29
N ASN A 143 -8.08 21.71 -11.60
CA ASN A 143 -9.00 22.56 -10.83
C ASN A 143 -9.99 23.30 -11.73
N GLU A 144 -9.60 23.71 -12.95
CA GLU A 144 -10.52 24.31 -13.91
C GLU A 144 -11.66 23.35 -14.30
N LEU A 145 -11.37 22.07 -14.43
CA LEU A 145 -12.36 21.06 -14.78
C LEU A 145 -13.26 20.66 -13.60
N SER A 146 -12.79 20.86 -12.35
CA SER A 146 -13.52 20.50 -11.12
C SER A 146 -14.43 21.61 -10.58
N LYS A 147 -14.45 22.80 -11.19
CA LYS A 147 -15.14 23.99 -10.63
C LYS A 147 -16.67 23.87 -10.49
N GLU A 148 -17.30 22.94 -11.16
CA GLU A 148 -18.75 22.77 -11.15
C GLU A 148 -19.26 21.83 -10.04
N ASP A 149 -18.36 21.05 -9.41
CA ASP A 149 -18.70 20.07 -8.38
C ASP A 149 -17.64 20.09 -7.27
N GLU A 150 -18.00 20.56 -6.08
CA GLU A 150 -17.09 20.64 -4.92
C GLU A 150 -16.68 19.26 -4.39
N GLU A 151 -17.47 18.22 -4.65
CA GLU A 151 -17.17 16.84 -4.23
C GLU A 151 -16.27 16.09 -5.22
N LEU A 152 -16.14 16.60 -6.47
CA LEU A 152 -15.33 16.00 -7.51
C LEU A 152 -13.94 16.63 -7.58
N THR A 153 -12.90 15.85 -7.41
CA THR A 153 -11.52 16.27 -7.66
C THR A 153 -10.96 15.50 -8.85
N ILE A 154 -10.62 16.24 -9.91
CA ILE A 154 -9.88 15.69 -11.04
C ILE A 154 -8.39 15.87 -10.77
N PHE A 155 -7.59 14.82 -11.03
CA PHE A 155 -6.15 14.89 -10.89
C PHE A 155 -5.45 14.11 -12.01
N LYS A 156 -4.24 14.54 -12.35
CA LYS A 156 -3.40 13.89 -13.35
C LYS A 156 -2.09 13.45 -12.69
N PRO A 157 -1.95 12.18 -12.32
CA PRO A 157 -0.69 11.68 -11.80
C PRO A 157 0.36 11.61 -12.91
N PHE A 158 1.62 11.71 -12.54
CA PHE A 158 2.75 11.43 -13.43
C PHE A 158 2.73 9.97 -13.87
N CYS A 159 2.57 9.05 -12.90
CA CYS A 159 2.32 7.65 -13.18
C CYS A 159 1.44 7.02 -12.11
N ILE A 160 0.80 5.92 -12.45
CA ILE A 160 0.05 5.05 -11.54
C ILE A 160 0.70 3.69 -11.58
N SER A 161 0.97 3.12 -10.42
CA SER A 161 1.47 1.76 -10.28
C SER A 161 0.62 0.96 -9.30
N GLN A 162 0.57 -0.35 -9.51
CA GLN A 162 -0.10 -1.28 -8.60
C GLN A 162 0.91 -2.31 -8.11
N HIS A 163 0.97 -2.47 -6.79
CA HIS A 163 1.74 -3.52 -6.14
C HIS A 163 0.77 -4.45 -5.39
N ILE A 164 0.98 -5.76 -5.54
CA ILE A 164 0.16 -6.79 -4.89
C ILE A 164 1.03 -7.54 -3.90
N GLU A 165 0.74 -7.39 -2.62
CA GLU A 165 1.41 -8.10 -1.53
C GLU A 165 0.40 -8.95 -0.76
N GLY A 166 0.42 -10.25 -1.00
CA GLY A 166 -0.54 -11.18 -0.40
C GLY A 166 -1.99 -10.86 -0.80
N ASN A 167 -2.81 -10.45 0.15
CA ASN A 167 -4.22 -10.05 -0.07
C ASN A 167 -4.39 -8.53 -0.19
N ASP A 168 -3.36 -7.76 0.06
CA ASP A 168 -3.40 -6.30 -0.04
C ASP A 168 -2.99 -5.87 -1.45
N SER A 169 -3.67 -4.89 -1.98
CA SER A 169 -3.34 -4.23 -3.24
C SER A 169 -3.10 -2.76 -2.97
N ILE A 170 -1.91 -2.29 -3.33
CA ILE A 170 -1.51 -0.89 -3.16
C ILE A 170 -1.54 -0.24 -4.54
N ILE A 171 -2.36 0.78 -4.69
CA ILE A 171 -2.39 1.63 -5.88
C ILE A 171 -1.66 2.92 -5.52
N SER A 172 -0.54 3.18 -6.17
CA SER A 172 0.29 4.36 -5.93
C SER A 172 0.08 5.37 -7.06
N ASN A 173 -0.36 6.56 -6.68
CA ASN A 173 -0.43 7.73 -7.55
C ASN A 173 0.82 8.58 -7.31
N THR A 174 1.69 8.68 -8.30
CA THR A 174 2.91 9.49 -8.20
C THR A 174 2.67 10.85 -8.85
N ILE A 175 2.92 11.91 -8.11
CA ILE A 175 2.66 13.30 -8.50
C ILE A 175 3.98 14.05 -8.59
N LEU A 176 4.17 14.82 -9.66
CA LEU A 176 5.29 15.76 -9.77
C LEU A 176 4.98 17.04 -9.01
N CYS A 177 5.90 17.47 -8.16
CA CYS A 177 5.72 18.70 -7.37
C CYS A 177 7.05 19.43 -7.16
N LYS A 178 6.97 20.68 -6.69
CA LYS A 178 8.09 21.43 -6.11
C LYS A 178 7.84 21.62 -4.64
N VAL A 179 8.91 21.61 -3.87
CA VAL A 179 8.85 21.78 -2.40
C VAL A 179 9.92 22.76 -1.93
N ASP A 180 9.61 23.45 -0.85
CA ASP A 180 10.54 24.23 -0.06
C ASP A 180 10.73 23.57 1.31
N GLU A 181 11.96 23.58 1.83
CA GLU A 181 12.23 23.15 3.19
C GLU A 181 11.64 24.16 4.17
N ARG A 182 10.79 23.70 5.06
CA ARG A 182 10.37 24.51 6.20
C ARG A 182 11.46 24.50 7.27
N LYS A 183 11.75 25.63 7.87
CA LYS A 183 12.45 25.69 9.16
C LYS A 183 11.49 25.19 10.23
N VAL A 184 11.44 23.89 10.42
CA VAL A 184 10.61 23.28 11.46
C VAL A 184 11.46 23.20 12.71
N GLU A 185 11.15 24.05 13.67
CA GLU A 185 11.52 23.84 15.07
C GLU A 185 10.68 22.62 15.54
N ASP A 186 11.35 21.50 15.85
CA ASP A 186 10.76 20.25 16.37
C ASP A 186 9.86 19.41 15.42
N VAL A 187 10.44 18.72 14.46
CA VAL A 187 9.90 17.44 14.02
C VAL A 187 10.55 16.33 14.87
N GLY A 188 9.84 15.83 15.87
CA GLY A 188 10.32 14.79 16.79
C GLY A 188 10.61 13.42 16.17
N ASN A 189 10.48 13.24 14.85
CA ASN A 189 10.89 12.07 14.11
C ASN A 189 12.05 12.44 13.19
N LYS A 190 13.25 11.92 13.49
CA LYS A 190 14.42 12.00 12.61
C LYS A 190 14.21 11.13 11.36
N LEU A 191 13.36 11.58 10.47
CA LEU A 191 13.33 11.06 9.11
C LEU A 191 14.55 11.63 8.38
N SER A 192 15.30 10.76 7.71
CA SER A 192 16.44 11.17 6.90
C SER A 192 15.98 11.31 5.45
N PHE A 193 16.37 12.39 4.80
CA PHE A 193 16.06 12.70 3.40
C PHE A 193 17.36 12.91 2.63
N LYS A 194 17.33 12.54 1.36
CA LYS A 194 18.45 12.71 0.45
C LYS A 194 17.96 13.34 -0.85
N TRP A 195 18.62 14.43 -1.25
CA TRP A 195 18.48 14.97 -2.59
C TRP A 195 19.43 14.23 -3.52
N VAL A 196 18.89 13.63 -4.57
CA VAL A 196 19.63 12.85 -5.56
C VAL A 196 19.58 13.60 -6.90
N CYS A 197 20.74 13.82 -7.51
CA CYS A 197 20.82 14.43 -8.83
C CYS A 197 20.16 13.50 -9.87
N THR A 198 19.36 14.06 -10.75
CA THR A 198 18.68 13.27 -11.79
C THR A 198 19.66 12.63 -12.77
N ASP A 199 20.83 13.25 -12.99
CA ASP A 199 21.90 12.69 -13.83
C ASP A 199 22.47 11.37 -13.25
N GLU A 200 22.42 11.19 -11.92
CA GLU A 200 22.93 10.01 -11.21
C GLU A 200 21.84 8.97 -10.94
N LEU A 201 20.58 9.32 -11.21
CA LEU A 201 19.43 8.50 -10.82
C LEU A 201 19.38 7.17 -11.58
N GLU A 202 19.69 7.16 -12.87
CA GLU A 202 19.69 5.92 -13.67
C GLU A 202 20.73 4.94 -13.17
N ASP A 203 21.96 5.39 -12.91
CA ASP A 203 23.04 4.56 -12.39
C ASP A 203 22.66 4.02 -11.01
N MET A 204 22.10 4.87 -10.15
CA MET A 204 21.62 4.46 -8.84
C MET A 204 20.52 3.38 -8.91
N LEU A 205 19.60 3.48 -9.88
CA LEU A 205 18.53 2.50 -10.09
C LEU A 205 19.03 1.15 -10.61
N VAL A 206 20.21 1.12 -11.22
CA VAL A 206 20.87 -0.11 -11.70
C VAL A 206 21.73 -0.72 -10.59
N GLU A 207 22.62 0.09 -10.01
CA GLU A 207 23.65 -0.39 -9.07
C GLU A 207 23.12 -0.62 -7.65
N GLN A 208 22.17 0.19 -7.19
CA GLN A 208 21.63 0.19 -5.83
C GLN A 208 20.15 -0.21 -5.75
N LYS A 209 19.67 -0.97 -6.72
CA LYS A 209 18.26 -1.38 -6.79
C LYS A 209 17.77 -2.06 -5.50
N GLU A 210 18.63 -2.81 -4.82
CA GLU A 210 18.29 -3.50 -3.58
C GLU A 210 18.03 -2.56 -2.40
N ASN A 211 18.53 -1.33 -2.50
CA ASN A 211 18.34 -0.29 -1.48
C ASN A 211 17.16 0.65 -1.76
N ILE A 212 16.41 0.42 -2.82
CA ILE A 212 15.24 1.23 -3.18
C ILE A 212 13.97 0.39 -3.03
N CYS A 213 12.95 0.96 -2.40
CA CYS A 213 11.66 0.28 -2.25
C CYS A 213 11.02 -0.01 -3.61
N ASP A 214 10.55 -1.24 -3.83
CA ASP A 214 10.00 -1.72 -5.11
C ASP A 214 8.89 -0.82 -5.67
N HIS A 215 8.03 -0.29 -4.82
CA HIS A 215 6.94 0.60 -5.22
C HIS A 215 7.42 1.96 -5.76
N SER A 216 8.63 2.40 -5.37
CA SER A 216 9.25 3.64 -5.87
C SER A 216 10.04 3.42 -7.16
N ILE A 217 10.61 2.23 -7.36
CA ILE A 217 11.44 1.92 -8.54
C ILE A 217 10.69 2.15 -9.85
N ALA A 218 9.42 1.72 -9.93
CA ALA A 218 8.63 1.85 -11.15
C ALA A 218 8.43 3.32 -11.53
N ALA A 219 8.11 4.18 -10.55
CA ALA A 219 7.91 5.59 -10.76
C ALA A 219 9.21 6.31 -11.13
N LEU A 220 10.32 5.99 -10.44
CA LEU A 220 11.63 6.56 -10.72
C LEU A 220 12.15 6.18 -12.12
N LYS A 221 12.00 4.91 -12.52
CA LYS A 221 12.34 4.47 -13.89
C LYS A 221 11.48 5.13 -14.96
N SER A 222 10.21 5.39 -14.64
CA SER A 222 9.33 6.12 -15.56
C SER A 222 9.77 7.58 -15.69
N PHE A 223 10.26 8.17 -14.59
CA PHE A 223 10.77 9.54 -14.57
C PHE A 223 12.04 9.69 -15.42
N CYS A 224 13.00 8.79 -15.31
CA CYS A 224 14.24 8.82 -16.12
C CYS A 224 13.98 8.67 -17.63
N ARG A 225 12.81 8.22 -18.04
CA ARG A 225 12.46 8.00 -19.47
C ARG A 225 11.52 9.07 -20.03
N ALA A 226 11.08 10.01 -19.22
CA ALA A 226 10.13 11.07 -19.61
C ALA A 226 10.83 12.30 -20.13
#